data_8d960de8ef64071e01e21046b3ff7c49
#
_entry.id   8d960de8ef64071e01e21046b3ff7c49
#
_cell.length_a   1.000
_cell.length_b   1.000
_cell.length_c   1.000
_cell.angle_alpha   90.00
_cell.angle_beta   90.00
_cell.angle_gamma   90.00
#
_symmetry.space_group_name_H-M   'P 1'
#
loop_
_entity.id
_entity.type
_entity.pdbx_description
1 polymer ?
#
loop_
_entity_poly.entity_id
_entity_poly.type
_entity_poly.pdbx_seq_one_letter_code
_entity_poly.pdbx_strand_id
1 'polypeptide(L)'
;SRRAMDAAAACAGQDQERQAAIEALNAAEAAIYRVNSALGSKEGKELDKDTKNRIKEAEKNLERLTRHKKPEKMTPQDTQALNAAREALQAQTKDLVARWERRGKVRK
;
A
#
# COMPACT_ATOMS: atom_id res chain seq x y z
N SER A 1 4.86 10.12 -38.97
CA SER A 1 3.48 10.27 -39.36
C SER A 1 2.58 10.44 -38.14
N ARG A 2 1.41 11.00 -38.35
CA ARG A 2 0.45 11.25 -37.27
C ARG A 2 0.03 9.94 -36.56
N ARG A 3 -0.15 8.86 -37.33
CA ARG A 3 -0.50 7.56 -36.78
C ARG A 3 0.61 6.99 -35.89
N ALA A 4 1.85 7.14 -36.30
CA ALA A 4 2.99 6.68 -35.52
C ALA A 4 3.14 7.46 -34.21
N MET A 5 2.91 8.77 -34.26
CA MET A 5 2.94 9.62 -33.06
C MET A 5 1.81 9.26 -32.10
N ASP A 6 0.58 9.03 -32.62
CA ASP A 6 -0.57 8.66 -31.81
C ASP A 6 -0.35 7.29 -31.16
N ALA A 7 0.20 6.32 -31.89
CA ALA A 7 0.51 4.99 -31.38
C ALA A 7 1.56 5.05 -30.28
N ALA A 8 2.64 5.85 -30.49
CA ALA A 8 3.68 6.02 -29.50
C ALA A 8 3.15 6.69 -28.22
N ALA A 9 2.27 7.70 -28.37
CA ALA A 9 1.65 8.37 -27.22
C ALA A 9 0.75 7.42 -26.43
N ALA A 10 -0.03 6.57 -27.14
CA ALA A 10 -0.90 5.57 -26.50
C ALA A 10 -0.08 4.53 -25.73
N CYS A 11 1.04 4.05 -26.31
CA CYS A 11 1.94 3.10 -25.65
C CYS A 11 2.59 3.74 -24.41
N ALA A 12 3.02 5.00 -24.50
CA ALA A 12 3.61 5.72 -23.38
C ALA A 12 2.61 5.88 -22.24
N GLY A 13 1.32 6.16 -22.56
CA GLY A 13 0.26 6.25 -21.57
C GLY A 13 0.00 4.93 -20.86
N GLN A 14 -0.05 3.84 -21.63
CA GLN A 14 -0.22 2.48 -21.08
C GLN A 14 0.95 2.08 -20.19
N ASP A 15 2.18 2.42 -20.60
CA ASP A 15 3.36 2.14 -19.81
C ASP A 15 3.35 2.92 -18.49
N GLN A 16 2.90 4.17 -18.51
CA GLN A 16 2.77 4.98 -17.30
C GLN A 16 1.72 4.40 -16.35
N GLU A 17 0.57 3.96 -16.88
CA GLU A 17 -0.48 3.33 -16.08
C GLU A 17 0.01 2.04 -15.45
N ARG A 18 0.72 1.21 -16.21
CA ARG A 18 1.27 -0.03 -15.70
C ARG A 18 2.32 0.23 -14.62
N GLN A 19 3.19 1.21 -14.85
CA GLN A 19 4.20 1.59 -13.87
C GLN A 19 3.57 2.09 -12.58
N ALA A 20 2.53 2.91 -12.69
CA ALA A 20 1.80 3.40 -11.52
C ALA A 20 1.15 2.23 -10.75
N ALA A 21 0.62 1.24 -11.46
CA ALA A 21 0.04 0.05 -10.84
C ALA A 21 1.10 -0.79 -10.11
N ILE A 22 2.28 -0.97 -10.74
CA ILE A 22 3.40 -1.70 -10.12
C ILE A 22 3.83 -0.98 -8.83
N GLU A 23 4.02 0.33 -8.89
CA GLU A 23 4.41 1.12 -7.73
C GLU A 23 3.36 1.05 -6.62
N ALA A 24 2.08 1.11 -6.97
CA ALA A 24 0.98 1.03 -6.01
C ALA A 24 0.95 -0.34 -5.31
N LEU A 25 1.13 -1.43 -6.06
CA LEU A 25 1.18 -2.78 -5.48
C LEU A 25 2.39 -2.95 -4.56
N ASN A 26 3.56 -2.49 -4.99
CA ASN A 26 4.77 -2.57 -4.17
C ASN A 26 4.63 -1.77 -2.88
N ALA A 27 4.07 -0.55 -2.97
CA ALA A 27 3.85 0.30 -1.80
C ALA A 27 2.84 -0.33 -0.84
N ALA A 28 1.79 -0.95 -1.37
CA ALA A 28 0.77 -1.64 -0.56
C ALA A 28 1.38 -2.84 0.19
N GLU A 29 2.18 -3.65 -0.49
CA GLU A 29 2.85 -4.80 0.12
C GLU A 29 3.81 -4.37 1.21
N ALA A 30 4.58 -3.30 0.97
CA ALA A 30 5.48 -2.74 1.97
C ALA A 30 4.73 -2.22 3.19
N ALA A 31 3.60 -1.54 2.98
CA ALA A 31 2.77 -1.04 4.07
C ALA A 31 2.19 -2.17 4.91
N ILE A 32 1.69 -3.22 4.27
CA ILE A 32 1.16 -4.40 4.96
C ILE A 32 2.25 -5.06 5.81
N TYR A 33 3.44 -5.23 5.26
CA TYR A 33 4.57 -5.80 5.99
C TYR A 33 4.90 -5.00 7.24
N ARG A 34 5.01 -3.68 7.11
CA ARG A 34 5.34 -2.79 8.23
C ARG A 34 4.27 -2.82 9.32
N VAL A 35 3.01 -2.79 8.92
CA VAL A 35 1.89 -2.82 9.87
C VAL A 35 1.83 -4.16 10.60
N ASN A 36 2.00 -5.28 9.88
CA ASN A 36 2.04 -6.60 10.51
C ASN A 36 3.18 -6.70 11.52
N SER A 37 4.36 -6.21 11.16
CA SER A 37 5.51 -6.22 12.07
C SER A 37 5.25 -5.36 13.30
N ALA A 38 4.71 -4.16 13.10
CA ALA A 38 4.41 -3.24 14.20
C ALA A 38 3.32 -3.80 15.13
N LEU A 39 2.29 -4.43 14.57
CA LEU A 39 1.23 -5.07 15.37
C LEU A 39 1.77 -6.23 16.22
N GLY A 40 2.74 -6.97 15.71
CA GLY A 40 3.37 -8.07 16.44
C GLY A 40 4.41 -7.63 17.45
N SER A 41 4.80 -6.36 17.44
CA SER A 41 5.76 -5.81 18.36
C SER A 41 5.16 -5.57 19.76
N LYS A 42 6.01 -5.23 20.72
CA LYS A 42 5.57 -4.85 22.07
C LYS A 42 4.57 -3.69 21.99
N GLU A 43 4.88 -2.68 21.19
CA GLU A 43 4.03 -1.50 21.01
C GLU A 43 2.65 -1.88 20.46
N GLY A 44 2.61 -2.82 19.52
CA GLY A 44 1.36 -3.31 18.94
C GLY A 44 0.52 -4.08 19.95
N LYS A 45 1.16 -4.89 20.76
CA LYS A 45 0.46 -5.69 21.79
C LYS A 45 -0.16 -4.83 22.88
N GLU A 46 0.37 -3.63 23.10
CA GLU A 46 -0.12 -2.69 24.11
C GLU A 46 -1.33 -1.87 23.63
N LEU A 47 -1.67 -1.94 22.35
CA LEU A 47 -2.84 -1.24 21.82
C LEU A 47 -4.13 -1.82 22.39
N ASP A 48 -5.14 -0.95 22.60
CA ASP A 48 -6.45 -1.42 22.99
C ASP A 48 -7.11 -2.24 21.87
N LYS A 49 -8.06 -3.05 22.26
CA LYS A 49 -8.72 -4.01 21.34
C LYS A 49 -9.41 -3.31 20.18
N ASP A 50 -10.10 -2.20 20.44
CA ASP A 50 -10.82 -1.48 19.40
C ASP A 50 -9.86 -0.91 18.36
N THR A 51 -8.74 -0.35 18.79
CA THR A 51 -7.71 0.17 17.89
C THR A 51 -7.11 -0.95 17.05
N LYS A 52 -6.76 -2.09 17.68
CA LYS A 52 -6.25 -3.26 16.95
C LYS A 52 -7.24 -3.73 15.88
N ASN A 53 -8.51 -3.79 16.23
CA ASN A 53 -9.54 -4.27 15.31
C ASN A 53 -9.70 -3.33 14.11
N ARG A 54 -9.66 -2.02 14.34
CA ARG A 54 -9.74 -1.04 13.25
C ARG A 54 -8.55 -1.14 12.31
N ILE A 55 -7.35 -1.32 12.87
CA ILE A 55 -6.14 -1.48 12.07
C ILE A 55 -6.23 -2.76 11.25
N LYS A 56 -6.62 -3.87 11.87
CA LYS A 56 -6.76 -5.16 11.18
C LYS A 56 -7.80 -5.09 10.06
N GLU A 57 -8.89 -4.37 10.26
CA GLU A 57 -9.90 -4.18 9.22
C GLU A 57 -9.34 -3.41 8.02
N ALA A 58 -8.63 -2.32 8.28
CA ALA A 58 -8.00 -1.54 7.22
C ALA A 58 -6.94 -2.37 6.48
N GLU A 59 -6.17 -3.18 7.22
CA GLU A 59 -5.17 -4.07 6.63
C GLU A 59 -5.80 -5.13 5.74
N LYS A 60 -6.88 -5.76 6.21
CA LYS A 60 -7.61 -6.76 5.41
C LYS A 60 -8.19 -6.14 4.14
N ASN A 61 -8.70 -4.92 4.24
CA ASN A 61 -9.20 -4.21 3.06
C ASN A 61 -8.10 -4.00 2.03
N LEU A 62 -6.92 -3.58 2.49
CA LEU A 62 -5.78 -3.38 1.60
C LEU A 62 -5.31 -4.71 0.99
N GLU A 63 -5.22 -5.76 1.79
CA GLU A 63 -4.85 -7.09 1.31
C GLU A 63 -5.80 -7.59 0.23
N ARG A 64 -7.12 -7.38 0.42
CA ARG A 64 -8.14 -7.77 -0.56
C ARG A 64 -7.92 -7.04 -1.89
N LEU A 65 -7.54 -5.76 -1.84
CA LEU A 65 -7.32 -4.96 -3.03
C LEU A 65 -6.01 -5.31 -3.75
N THR A 66 -5.08 -5.98 -3.08
CA THR A 66 -3.81 -6.43 -3.70
C THR A 66 -3.89 -7.86 -4.23
N ARG A 67 -4.80 -8.67 -3.68
CA ARG A 67 -4.85 -10.11 -3.95
C ARG A 67 -5.12 -10.40 -5.42
N HIS A 68 -4.24 -11.18 -6.03
CA HIS A 68 -4.33 -11.62 -7.43
C HIS A 68 -4.38 -10.47 -8.46
N LYS A 69 -3.93 -9.28 -8.07
CA LYS A 69 -3.88 -8.15 -8.99
C LYS A 69 -2.66 -8.25 -9.91
N LYS A 70 -2.92 -8.01 -11.20
CA LYS A 70 -1.88 -7.94 -12.22
C LYS A 70 -1.80 -6.50 -12.72
N PRO A 71 -0.61 -5.88 -12.70
CA PRO A 71 -0.48 -4.47 -13.12
C PRO A 71 -1.06 -4.17 -14.48
N GLU A 72 -0.85 -5.07 -15.45
CA GLU A 72 -1.33 -4.88 -16.82
C GLU A 72 -2.85 -4.92 -16.95
N LYS A 73 -3.55 -5.42 -15.93
CA LYS A 73 -5.01 -5.50 -15.91
C LYS A 73 -5.67 -4.48 -15.00
N MET A 74 -4.87 -3.68 -14.31
CA MET A 74 -5.39 -2.66 -13.40
C MET A 74 -5.76 -1.39 -14.16
N THR A 75 -6.94 -0.86 -13.88
CA THR A 75 -7.36 0.45 -14.39
C THR A 75 -6.77 1.56 -13.51
N PRO A 76 -6.74 2.82 -14.00
CA PRO A 76 -6.36 3.94 -13.14
C PRO A 76 -7.21 4.05 -11.87
N GLN A 77 -8.50 3.67 -11.94
CA GLN A 77 -9.38 3.65 -10.79
C GLN A 77 -8.96 2.59 -9.77
N ASP A 78 -8.53 1.41 -10.25
CA ASP A 78 -8.01 0.35 -9.38
C ASP A 78 -6.77 0.84 -8.62
N THR A 79 -5.85 1.47 -9.33
CA THR A 79 -4.63 2.01 -8.74
C THR A 79 -4.95 3.09 -7.70
N GLN A 80 -5.89 3.98 -8.00
CA GLN A 80 -6.30 5.04 -7.10
C GLN A 80 -6.94 4.47 -5.83
N ALA A 81 -7.83 3.48 -5.97
CA ALA A 81 -8.47 2.82 -4.83
C ALA A 81 -7.44 2.13 -3.94
N LEU A 82 -6.46 1.47 -4.55
CA LEU A 82 -5.38 0.81 -3.83
C LEU A 82 -4.54 1.82 -3.03
N ASN A 83 -4.15 2.91 -3.66
CA ASN A 83 -3.38 3.97 -3.01
C ASN A 83 -4.17 4.63 -1.88
N ALA A 84 -5.47 4.86 -2.06
CA ALA A 84 -6.33 5.44 -1.02
C ALA A 84 -6.42 4.51 0.20
N ALA A 85 -6.60 3.21 -0.01
CA ALA A 85 -6.66 2.24 1.08
C ALA A 85 -5.32 2.14 1.81
N ARG A 86 -4.21 2.19 1.09
CA ARG A 86 -2.87 2.20 1.69
C ARG A 86 -2.66 3.44 2.55
N GLU A 87 -3.00 4.60 2.02
CA GLU A 87 -2.87 5.86 2.76
C GLU A 87 -3.73 5.88 4.03
N ALA A 88 -4.94 5.31 3.96
CA ALA A 88 -5.81 5.20 5.13
C ALA A 88 -5.18 4.31 6.21
N LEU A 89 -4.61 3.17 5.81
CA LEU A 89 -3.92 2.28 6.74
C LEU A 89 -2.70 2.97 7.36
N GLN A 90 -1.91 3.64 6.55
CA GLN A 90 -0.73 4.38 7.01
C GLN A 90 -1.11 5.49 8.00
N ALA A 91 -2.19 6.22 7.74
CA ALA A 91 -2.67 7.26 8.64
C ALA A 91 -3.09 6.69 10.00
N GLN A 92 -3.80 5.57 10.01
CA GLN A 92 -4.23 4.91 11.25
C GLN A 92 -3.09 4.34 12.06
N THR A 93 -1.99 3.95 11.41
CA THR A 93 -0.88 3.25 12.06
C THR A 93 0.37 4.11 12.22
N LYS A 94 0.32 5.37 11.84
CA LYS A 94 1.48 6.26 11.81
C LYS A 94 2.24 6.28 13.13
N ASP A 95 1.54 6.46 14.23
CA ASP A 95 2.19 6.55 15.56
C ASP A 95 2.76 5.20 15.99
N LEU A 96 2.02 4.13 15.76
CA LEU A 96 2.47 2.78 16.08
C LEU A 96 3.74 2.41 15.30
N VAL A 97 3.72 2.63 13.99
CA VAL A 97 4.87 2.30 13.12
C VAL A 97 6.08 3.15 13.51
N ALA A 98 5.87 4.43 13.79
CA ALA A 98 6.97 5.33 14.20
C ALA A 98 7.62 4.85 15.50
N ARG A 99 6.83 4.44 16.50
CA ARG A 99 7.35 3.92 17.77
C ARG A 99 8.09 2.60 17.58
N TRP A 100 7.54 1.72 16.76
CA TRP A 100 8.18 0.45 16.44
C TRP A 100 9.53 0.66 15.73
N GLU A 101 9.58 1.56 14.74
CA GLU A 101 10.83 1.86 14.02
C GLU A 101 11.88 2.47 14.94
N ARG A 102 11.50 3.38 15.82
CA ARG A 102 12.44 4.00 16.78
C ARG A 102 13.04 2.97 17.73
N ARG A 103 12.24 2.00 18.18
CA ARG A 103 12.72 0.93 19.04
C ARG A 103 13.75 0.07 18.32
N GLY A 104 13.53 -0.25 17.05
CA GLY A 104 14.48 -0.99 16.23
C GLY A 104 15.82 -0.26 16.08
N LYS A 105 15.80 1.06 15.94
CA LYS A 105 17.03 1.87 15.85
C LYS A 105 17.79 1.93 17.16
N VAL A 106 17.11 1.98 18.29
CA VAL A 106 17.75 2.03 19.62
C VAL A 106 18.46 0.72 19.94
N ARG A 107 17.98 -0.41 19.41
CA ARG A 107 18.59 -1.72 19.62
C ARG A 107 19.93 -1.92 18.89
N LYS A 108 20.21 -1.09 17.90
CA LYS A 108 21.48 -1.10 17.21
C LYS A 108 22.48 -0.22 17.95
#